data_94b77399cef7fd879ef8c35eafc9aac3
#
_entry.id   94b77399cef7fd879ef8c35eafc9aac3
#
_cell.length_a   1.000
_cell.length_b   1.000
_cell.length_c   1.000
_cell.angle_alpha   90.00
_cell.angle_beta   90.00
_cell.angle_gamma   90.00
#
_symmetry.space_group_name_H-M   'P 1'
#
loop_
_entity.id
_entity.type
_entity.pdbx_description
1 polymer ?
#
loop_
_entity_poly.entity_id
_entity_poly.type
_entity_poly.pdbx_seq_one_letter_code
_entity_poly.pdbx_strand_id
1 'polypeptide(L)'
;MRELIFSLAPMEGITGYVYRNALKRCYGGVARFYSPFISPGHAGAGITKRDRRDILPENNAGVPLIPQLLTNNAEDFLYAAEILRDYGYKELNLNLGCPSGTVTAKKKGSGFLSEREALRRFL
;
A
#
# COMPACT_ATOMS: atom_id res chain seq x y z
N MET A 1 5.02 3.46 -30.71
CA MET A 1 5.33 4.26 -29.49
C MET A 1 4.92 3.45 -28.27
N ARG A 2 5.75 3.41 -27.24
CA ARG A 2 5.32 2.82 -25.97
C ARG A 2 4.34 3.79 -25.30
N GLU A 3 3.19 3.30 -24.93
CA GLU A 3 2.19 4.08 -24.17
C GLU A 3 2.76 4.40 -22.79
N LEU A 4 2.68 5.66 -22.38
CA LEU A 4 3.10 6.09 -21.04
C LEU A 4 2.02 5.71 -20.04
N ILE A 5 2.40 5.00 -19.00
CA ILE A 5 1.51 4.61 -17.91
C ILE A 5 1.78 5.53 -16.71
N PHE A 6 0.78 6.33 -16.37
CA PHE A 6 0.85 7.21 -15.20
C PHE A 6 0.27 6.50 -13.96
N SER A 7 0.97 6.64 -12.85
CA SER A 7 0.55 6.11 -11.57
C SER A 7 0.55 7.20 -10.50
N LEU A 8 -0.45 7.22 -9.63
CA LEU A 8 -0.48 8.11 -8.48
C LEU A 8 0.29 7.47 -7.33
N ALA A 9 1.43 8.05 -6.96
CA ALA A 9 2.16 7.69 -5.75
C ALA A 9 1.36 8.08 -4.50
N PRO A 10 1.41 7.29 -3.42
CA PRO A 10 0.68 7.60 -2.20
C PRO A 10 1.40 8.66 -1.35
N MET A 11 0.62 9.44 -0.62
CA MET A 11 1.10 10.34 0.41
C MET A 11 0.18 10.23 1.63
N GLU A 12 0.73 9.76 2.75
CA GLU A 12 -0.02 9.57 3.98
C GLU A 12 -0.69 10.87 4.45
N GLY A 13 -1.93 10.78 4.87
CA GLY A 13 -2.74 11.92 5.31
C GLY A 13 -3.34 12.75 4.18
N ILE A 14 -2.93 12.54 2.92
CA ILE A 14 -3.37 13.34 1.76
C ILE A 14 -4.13 12.47 0.74
N THR A 15 -3.48 11.43 0.22
CA THR A 15 -4.04 10.66 -0.91
C THR A 15 -4.95 9.50 -0.46
N GLY A 16 -5.82 9.75 0.53
CA GLY A 16 -6.87 8.82 0.93
C GLY A 16 -7.94 8.64 -0.14
N TYR A 17 -8.92 7.78 0.13
CA TYR A 17 -9.95 7.42 -0.86
C TYR A 17 -10.73 8.64 -1.39
N VAL A 18 -10.99 9.66 -0.56
CA VAL A 18 -11.68 10.88 -0.98
C VAL A 18 -10.87 11.61 -2.05
N TYR A 19 -9.55 11.78 -1.83
CA TYR A 19 -8.66 12.40 -2.79
C TYR A 19 -8.56 11.59 -4.09
N ARG A 20 -8.39 10.26 -3.97
CA ARG A 20 -8.30 9.38 -5.15
C ARG A 20 -9.56 9.45 -6.02
N ASN A 21 -10.73 9.45 -5.39
CA ASN A 21 -12.00 9.60 -6.10
C ASN A 21 -12.12 10.96 -6.79
N ALA A 22 -11.78 12.05 -6.10
CA ALA A 22 -11.80 13.39 -6.67
C ALA A 22 -10.84 13.49 -7.87
N LEU A 23 -9.60 13.02 -7.72
CA LEU A 23 -8.61 13.02 -8.80
C LEU A 23 -9.10 12.21 -10.01
N LYS A 24 -9.62 11.01 -9.77
CA LYS A 24 -10.15 10.15 -10.84
C LYS A 24 -11.31 10.80 -11.60
N ARG A 25 -12.17 11.55 -10.90
CA ARG A 25 -13.31 12.24 -11.52
C ARG A 25 -12.90 13.48 -12.31
N CYS A 26 -11.91 14.22 -11.81
CA CYS A 26 -11.49 15.49 -12.39
C CYS A 26 -10.41 15.35 -13.46
N TYR A 27 -9.57 14.33 -13.35
CA TYR A 27 -8.42 14.14 -14.23
C TYR A 27 -8.36 12.69 -14.72
N GLY A 28 -8.33 12.52 -16.04
CA GLY A 28 -8.11 11.23 -16.67
C GLY A 28 -6.62 10.86 -16.71
N GLY A 29 -6.32 9.69 -17.29
CA GLY A 29 -4.94 9.28 -17.63
C GLY A 29 -4.15 8.61 -16.52
N VAL A 30 -4.64 8.56 -15.29
CA VAL A 30 -4.00 7.79 -14.20
C VAL A 30 -4.47 6.34 -14.26
N ALA A 31 -3.55 5.44 -14.57
CA ALA A 31 -3.84 4.00 -14.74
C ALA A 31 -3.79 3.21 -13.43
N ARG A 32 -3.02 3.67 -12.44
CA ARG A 32 -2.83 3.00 -11.15
C ARG A 32 -2.83 4.01 -10.01
N PHE A 33 -3.52 3.67 -8.93
CA PHE A 33 -3.54 4.44 -7.70
C PHE A 33 -3.00 3.57 -6.58
N TYR A 34 -2.02 4.06 -5.83
CA TYR A 34 -1.52 3.35 -4.66
C TYR A 34 -2.11 3.94 -3.39
N SER A 35 -2.53 3.09 -2.44
CA SER A 35 -2.99 3.60 -1.14
C SER A 35 -1.81 4.13 -0.31
N PRO A 36 -2.03 5.08 0.61
CA PRO A 36 -1.12 5.25 1.72
C PRO A 36 -0.78 3.90 2.34
N PHE A 37 0.44 3.77 2.85
CA PHE A 37 0.88 2.47 3.35
C PHE A 37 0.06 2.01 4.56
N ILE A 38 -0.27 0.73 4.56
CA ILE A 38 -0.91 0.02 5.64
C ILE A 38 0.19 -0.71 6.42
N SER A 39 0.27 -0.49 7.72
CA SER A 39 1.15 -1.26 8.59
C SER A 39 0.33 -2.37 9.25
N PRO A 40 0.46 -3.63 8.81
CA PRO A 40 -0.25 -4.73 9.45
C PRO A 40 0.18 -4.87 10.92
N GLY A 41 -0.78 -5.19 11.77
CA GLY A 41 -0.48 -5.57 13.15
C GLY A 41 0.13 -6.96 13.23
N HIS A 42 0.89 -7.20 14.28
CA HIS A 42 1.49 -8.51 14.54
C HIS A 42 0.45 -9.57 14.94
N ALA A 43 0.77 -10.83 14.68
CA ALA A 43 0.04 -12.01 15.19
C ALA A 43 -1.48 -11.97 14.94
N GLY A 44 -1.89 -11.54 13.76
CA GLY A 44 -3.30 -11.56 13.39
C GLY A 44 -4.11 -10.35 13.86
N ALA A 45 -3.48 -9.29 14.37
CA ALA A 45 -4.17 -8.04 14.72
C ALA A 45 -4.79 -7.33 13.49
N GLY A 46 -4.34 -7.70 12.29
CA GLY A 46 -4.94 -7.27 11.04
C GLY A 46 -4.65 -5.82 10.65
N ILE A 47 -5.59 -5.22 9.97
CA ILE A 47 -5.52 -3.88 9.41
C ILE A 47 -6.35 -2.94 10.29
N THR A 48 -5.87 -1.72 10.57
CA THR A 48 -6.59 -0.74 11.40
C THR A 48 -7.93 -0.37 10.78
N LYS A 49 -8.87 0.10 11.61
CA LYS A 49 -10.19 0.54 11.14
C LYS A 49 -10.08 1.71 10.13
N ARG A 50 -9.12 2.62 10.36
CA ARG A 50 -8.84 3.73 9.45
C ARG A 50 -8.36 3.23 8.08
N ASP A 51 -7.35 2.36 8.08
CA ASP A 51 -6.76 1.83 6.85
C ASP A 51 -7.77 0.96 6.10
N ARG A 52 -8.54 0.15 6.83
CA ARG A 52 -9.63 -0.63 6.26
C ARG A 52 -10.64 0.25 5.52
N ARG A 53 -11.10 1.33 6.16
CA ARG A 53 -12.03 2.29 5.53
C ARG A 53 -11.46 2.90 4.24
N ASP A 54 -10.15 3.18 4.23
CA ASP A 54 -9.50 3.78 3.06
C ASP A 54 -9.45 2.85 1.84
N ILE A 55 -9.37 1.54 2.08
CA ILE A 55 -9.24 0.54 1.02
C ILE A 55 -10.49 -0.28 0.75
N LEU A 56 -11.61 -0.01 1.41
CA LEU A 56 -12.87 -0.72 1.11
C LEU A 56 -13.22 -0.56 -0.38
N PRO A 57 -13.61 -1.65 -1.07
CA PRO A 57 -13.97 -1.60 -2.48
C PRO A 57 -15.06 -0.58 -2.80
N GLU A 58 -16.07 -0.47 -1.95
CA GLU A 58 -17.16 0.50 -2.10
C GLU A 58 -16.68 1.95 -2.02
N ASN A 59 -15.64 2.24 -1.26
CA ASN A 59 -15.02 3.56 -1.18
C ASN A 59 -14.09 3.87 -2.36
N ASN A 60 -13.75 2.87 -3.15
CA ASN A 60 -12.83 2.97 -4.29
C ASN A 60 -13.46 2.50 -5.61
N ALA A 61 -14.79 2.55 -5.71
CA ALA A 61 -15.50 2.11 -6.90
C ALA A 61 -15.00 2.85 -8.16
N GLY A 62 -14.53 2.09 -9.14
CA GLY A 62 -13.97 2.66 -10.39
C GLY A 62 -12.55 3.21 -10.29
N VAL A 63 -11.92 3.19 -9.11
CA VAL A 63 -10.51 3.55 -8.91
C VAL A 63 -9.66 2.29 -9.01
N PRO A 64 -8.71 2.18 -9.95
CA PRO A 64 -7.78 1.04 -10.02
C PRO A 64 -6.74 1.12 -8.90
N LEU A 65 -7.18 0.80 -7.69
CA LEU A 65 -6.38 0.88 -6.48
C LEU A 65 -5.52 -0.36 -6.28
N ILE A 66 -4.26 -0.14 -5.94
CA ILE A 66 -3.31 -1.15 -5.47
C ILE A 66 -2.97 -0.82 -4.01
N PRO A 67 -3.39 -1.62 -3.04
CA PRO A 67 -3.03 -1.41 -1.64
C PRO A 67 -1.52 -1.55 -1.43
N GLN A 68 -0.94 -0.64 -0.64
CA GLN A 68 0.47 -0.68 -0.29
C GLN A 68 0.65 -1.11 1.16
N LEU A 69 1.55 -2.06 1.40
CA LEU A 69 1.89 -2.57 2.72
C LEU A 69 3.27 -2.05 3.16
N LEU A 70 3.41 -1.75 4.45
CA LEU A 70 4.66 -1.37 5.10
C LEU A 70 4.96 -2.37 6.22
N THR A 71 5.76 -3.37 5.91
CA THR A 71 6.20 -4.37 6.88
C THR A 71 7.56 -4.94 6.48
N ASN A 72 8.27 -5.52 7.41
CA ASN A 72 9.47 -6.33 7.22
C ASN A 72 9.29 -7.76 7.75
N ASN A 73 8.06 -8.13 8.08
CA ASN A 73 7.68 -9.46 8.56
C ASN A 73 6.82 -10.15 7.49
N ALA A 74 7.26 -11.30 7.01
CA ALA A 74 6.59 -12.04 5.94
C ALA A 74 5.22 -12.58 6.38
N GLU A 75 5.08 -13.04 7.63
CA GLU A 75 3.81 -13.56 8.15
C GLU A 75 2.75 -12.45 8.23
N ASP A 76 3.13 -11.27 8.74
CA ASP A 76 2.25 -10.10 8.78
C ASP A 76 1.84 -9.66 7.37
N PHE A 77 2.78 -9.75 6.40
CA PHE A 77 2.49 -9.45 5.00
C PHE A 77 1.46 -10.42 4.42
N LEU A 78 1.69 -11.72 4.60
CA LEU A 78 0.79 -12.76 4.06
C LEU A 78 -0.60 -12.67 4.69
N TYR A 79 -0.67 -12.43 6.00
CA TYR A 79 -1.95 -12.26 6.68
C TYR A 79 -2.75 -11.06 6.15
N ALA A 80 -2.08 -9.91 5.97
CA ALA A 80 -2.71 -8.74 5.36
C ALA A 80 -3.11 -9.01 3.90
N ALA A 81 -2.29 -9.74 3.15
CA ALA A 81 -2.59 -10.11 1.77
C ALA A 81 -3.85 -10.96 1.65
N GLU A 82 -4.09 -11.88 2.58
CA GLU A 82 -5.33 -12.67 2.63
C GLU A 82 -6.56 -11.77 2.82
N ILE A 83 -6.52 -10.84 3.78
CA ILE A 83 -7.60 -9.88 4.00
C ILE A 83 -7.86 -9.06 2.72
N LEU A 84 -6.80 -8.58 2.08
CA LEU A 84 -6.91 -7.76 0.88
C LEU A 84 -7.41 -8.57 -0.33
N ARG A 85 -7.03 -9.83 -0.44
CA ARG A 85 -7.57 -10.76 -1.44
C ARG A 85 -9.09 -10.95 -1.26
N ASP A 86 -9.56 -11.08 -0.02
CA ASP A 86 -10.99 -11.22 0.28
C ASP A 86 -11.78 -9.95 -0.09
N TYR A 87 -11.13 -8.79 -0.14
CA TYR A 87 -11.70 -7.55 -0.70
C TYR A 87 -11.65 -7.50 -2.24
N GLY A 88 -11.06 -8.50 -2.91
CA GLY A 88 -10.96 -8.60 -4.36
C GLY A 88 -9.71 -7.99 -4.97
N TYR A 89 -8.75 -7.53 -4.16
CA TYR A 89 -7.48 -7.03 -4.67
C TYR A 89 -6.62 -8.18 -5.21
N LYS A 90 -6.04 -7.98 -6.41
CA LYS A 90 -5.20 -8.97 -7.10
C LYS A 90 -3.72 -8.59 -7.09
N GLU A 91 -3.43 -7.33 -6.80
CA GLU A 91 -2.09 -6.78 -6.74
C GLU A 91 -1.88 -6.06 -5.42
N LEU A 92 -0.69 -6.20 -4.85
CA LEU A 92 -0.23 -5.49 -3.67
C LEU A 92 1.10 -4.82 -3.95
N ASN A 93 1.39 -3.77 -3.24
CA ASN A 93 2.67 -3.07 -3.32
C ASN A 93 3.38 -3.13 -1.96
N LEU A 94 4.67 -3.47 -1.95
CA LEU A 94 5.51 -3.40 -0.76
C LEU A 94 6.27 -2.07 -0.73
N ASN A 95 6.12 -1.32 0.35
CA ASN A 95 6.87 -0.07 0.53
C ASN A 95 8.31 -0.38 0.97
N LEU A 96 9.26 -0.11 0.07
CA LEU A 96 10.70 -0.16 0.31
C LEU A 96 11.35 1.22 0.16
N GLY A 97 10.57 2.29 0.11
CA GLY A 97 11.05 3.63 -0.20
C GLY A 97 10.89 4.67 0.90
N CYS A 98 9.96 4.50 1.83
CA CYS A 98 9.69 5.51 2.85
C CYS A 98 10.95 5.80 3.71
N PRO A 99 11.48 7.05 3.69
CA PRO A 99 12.69 7.40 4.42
C PRO A 99 12.41 7.96 5.82
N SER A 100 11.15 7.99 6.25
CA SER A 100 10.78 8.54 7.56
C SER A 100 11.56 7.87 8.70
N GLY A 101 12.10 8.66 9.61
CA GLY A 101 12.89 8.17 10.73
C GLY A 101 12.15 7.17 11.62
N THR A 102 10.84 7.35 11.79
CA THR A 102 9.99 6.41 12.56
C THR A 102 9.80 5.07 11.85
N VAL A 103 9.90 5.04 10.53
CA VAL A 103 9.79 3.85 9.69
C VAL A 103 11.14 3.14 9.60
N THR A 104 12.20 3.87 9.27
CA THR A 104 13.55 3.33 9.09
C THR A 104 14.16 2.81 10.38
N ALA A 105 13.86 3.44 11.53
CA ALA A 105 14.28 2.95 12.84
C ALA A 105 13.73 1.54 13.15
N LYS A 106 12.60 1.18 12.56
CA LYS A 106 11.98 -0.16 12.65
C LYS A 106 12.44 -1.09 11.52
N LYS A 107 13.44 -0.72 10.76
CA LYS A 107 13.91 -1.49 9.59
C LYS A 107 12.80 -1.77 8.57
N LYS A 108 11.89 -0.82 8.38
CA LYS A 108 10.81 -0.84 7.38
C LYS A 108 11.04 0.24 6.33
N GLY A 109 10.29 0.22 5.24
CA GLY A 109 10.46 1.17 4.15
C GLY A 109 11.88 1.12 3.58
N SER A 110 12.52 2.27 3.36
CA SER A 110 13.91 2.30 2.88
C SER A 110 14.90 1.68 3.86
N GLY A 111 14.59 1.63 5.16
CA GLY A 111 15.41 0.95 6.16
C GLY A 111 15.50 -0.57 5.96
N PHE A 112 14.52 -1.19 5.30
CA PHE A 112 14.57 -2.63 5.02
C PHE A 112 15.61 -2.98 3.96
N LEU A 113 15.99 -2.03 3.09
CA LEU A 113 17.02 -2.23 2.08
C LEU A 113 18.42 -2.47 2.68
N SER A 114 18.68 -2.00 3.90
CA SER A 114 19.94 -2.27 4.61
C SER A 114 20.02 -3.69 5.17
N GLU A 115 18.90 -4.36 5.31
CA GLU A 115 18.78 -5.71 5.90
C GLU A 115 18.77 -6.78 4.78
N ARG A 116 19.81 -6.87 3.98
CA ARG A 116 19.87 -7.66 2.74
C ARG A 116 19.40 -9.09 2.89
N GLU A 117 19.91 -9.80 3.90
CA GLU A 117 19.57 -11.22 4.12
C GLU A 117 18.13 -11.38 4.61
N ALA A 118 17.64 -10.46 5.43
CA ALA A 118 16.24 -10.46 5.87
C ALA A 118 15.30 -10.18 4.71
N LEU A 119 15.61 -9.18 3.88
CA LEU A 119 14.84 -8.84 2.69
C LEU A 119 14.82 -10.01 1.68
N ARG A 120 15.98 -10.65 1.46
CA ARG A 120 16.07 -11.81 0.57
C ARG A 120 15.20 -12.98 1.03
N ARG A 121 15.12 -13.21 2.34
CA ARG A 121 14.24 -14.26 2.89
C ARG A 121 12.77 -13.87 2.85
N PHE A 122 12.48 -12.57 2.89
CA PHE A 122 11.12 -12.04 2.81
C PHE A 122 10.54 -12.20 1.41
N LEU A 123 11.34 -11.94 0.36
CA LEU A 123 10.95 -12.03 -1.06
C LEU A 123 10.99 -13.48 -1.57
#